data_028b7160c5837faf31bd9c6014489b56
#
_entry.id   028b7160c5837faf31bd9c6014489b56
#
_cell.length_a   1.000
_cell.length_b   1.000
_cell.length_c   1.000
_cell.angle_alpha   90.00
_cell.angle_beta   90.00
_cell.angle_gamma   90.00
#
_symmetry.space_group_name_H-M   'P 1'
#
loop_
_entity.id
_entity.type
_entity.pdbx_description
1 polymer ?
#
loop_
_entity_poly.entity_id
_entity_poly.type
_entity_poly.pdbx_seq_one_letter_code
_entity_poly.pdbx_strand_id
1 'polypeptide(L)'
;MTATRRRGGNRIAVPARPLEVTKDELESAVRETFSQQVAVPRPLAVDPAGAAIRRARRVQRQRAMTGLALAAVATVAVSTGVAQLGAEPRRSAPPTVVLGDPYASARPDPVLSSEPSIVDGQAPGTEVDLIVGTVIVGADGRRVALPGVGPAERAHRLPENAGWLVVGAATTAGRSLWSVSREGNAQVLLAGAGTIIVSADGRQVAWRDGADLVSAGVVGTQLIAPVRTPAPATAVPDGFVGDSVLVRLDPARPGHTIWHPSVGPVPVDADRATLNLYGALPDGRLVGQISGARADGPCLAVVDPGRELAPVHTGCGATLSPDGLGAVSGDGRWLLANGRYDGAESALLIDVTRIGGTVAARPAGPPMTGAVAWASPDAAAYVDGSGELVRVQVKSVLAGEPAAPSPVPGAGPSDRPVVVSGS
;
A
#
# COMPACT_ATOMS: atom_id res chain seq x y z
N MET A 1 -19.68 47.79 56.61
CA MET A 1 -19.20 48.94 55.85
C MET A 1 -17.85 48.65 55.25
N THR A 2 -17.78 48.33 53.97
CA THR A 2 -16.57 48.49 53.17
C THR A 2 -16.94 48.20 51.70
N ALA A 3 -16.87 49.23 50.88
CA ALA A 3 -17.24 49.26 49.49
C ALA A 3 -16.09 48.70 48.63
N THR A 4 -16.38 47.74 47.77
CA THR A 4 -15.41 47.24 46.76
C THR A 4 -15.79 47.77 45.39
N ARG A 5 -14.90 48.57 44.86
CA ARG A 5 -14.93 49.32 43.59
C ARG A 5 -14.66 48.37 42.42
N ARG A 6 -15.67 48.12 41.54
CA ARG A 6 -15.48 47.42 40.25
C ARG A 6 -14.81 48.38 39.24
N ARG A 7 -13.62 47.98 38.75
CA ARG A 7 -12.99 48.56 37.56
C ARG A 7 -13.53 47.89 36.31
N GLY A 8 -14.24 48.68 35.49
CA GLY A 8 -14.67 48.29 34.15
C GLY A 8 -13.44 48.31 33.19
N GLY A 9 -13.11 47.17 32.62
CA GLY A 9 -12.15 47.04 31.51
C GLY A 9 -12.91 47.15 30.18
N ASN A 10 -12.66 48.23 29.45
CA ASN A 10 -13.16 48.47 28.10
C ASN A 10 -12.37 47.58 27.14
N ARG A 11 -12.97 46.50 26.62
CA ARG A 11 -12.43 45.71 25.53
C ARG A 11 -12.82 46.34 24.20
N ILE A 12 -11.88 46.98 23.55
CA ILE A 12 -12.01 47.43 22.18
C ILE A 12 -11.94 46.16 21.29
N ALA A 13 -13.07 45.81 20.69
CA ALA A 13 -13.16 44.77 19.67
C ALA A 13 -12.59 45.37 18.37
N VAL A 14 -11.42 44.88 17.96
CA VAL A 14 -10.85 45.10 16.62
C VAL A 14 -11.56 44.13 15.65
N PRO A 15 -12.26 44.62 14.62
CA PRO A 15 -12.85 43.73 13.63
C PRO A 15 -11.71 43.14 12.77
N ALA A 16 -11.51 41.84 12.84
CA ALA A 16 -10.66 41.08 11.92
C ALA A 16 -11.34 41.10 10.52
N ARG A 17 -10.84 41.95 9.62
CA ARG A 17 -11.13 41.85 8.19
C ARG A 17 -10.34 40.64 7.66
N PRO A 18 -10.96 39.71 6.91
CA PRO A 18 -10.22 38.72 6.17
C PRO A 18 -9.36 39.45 5.12
N LEU A 19 -8.06 39.23 5.15
CA LEU A 19 -7.12 39.68 4.12
C LEU A 19 -7.36 38.78 2.90
N GLU A 20 -8.17 39.24 1.94
CA GLU A 20 -8.23 38.64 0.61
C GLU A 20 -6.93 39.00 -0.12
N VAL A 21 -5.95 38.12 -0.07
CA VAL A 21 -4.73 38.22 -0.86
C VAL A 21 -5.08 37.88 -2.31
N THR A 22 -4.94 38.82 -3.22
CA THR A 22 -5.18 38.59 -4.64
C THR A 22 -4.07 37.72 -5.23
N LYS A 23 -4.40 37.00 -6.31
CA LYS A 23 -3.42 36.14 -7.01
C LYS A 23 -2.18 36.92 -7.43
N ASP A 24 -2.37 38.16 -7.88
CA ASP A 24 -1.27 39.04 -8.35
C ASP A 24 -0.36 39.48 -7.20
N GLU A 25 -0.91 39.72 -6.00
CA GLU A 25 -0.14 40.03 -4.79
C GLU A 25 0.69 38.82 -4.34
N LEU A 26 0.12 37.60 -4.43
CA LEU A 26 0.85 36.37 -4.11
C LEU A 26 1.98 36.11 -5.12
N GLU A 27 1.74 36.27 -6.41
CA GLU A 27 2.76 36.11 -7.45
C GLU A 27 3.87 37.17 -7.31
N SER A 28 3.52 38.40 -6.96
CA SER A 28 4.48 39.46 -6.72
C SER A 28 5.35 39.17 -5.49
N ALA A 29 4.76 38.74 -4.38
CA ALA A 29 5.48 38.39 -3.14
C ALA A 29 6.41 37.20 -3.35
N VAL A 30 6.00 36.19 -4.10
CA VAL A 30 6.82 35.03 -4.45
C VAL A 30 8.00 35.45 -5.34
N ARG A 31 7.77 36.27 -6.35
CA ARG A 31 8.83 36.76 -7.26
C ARG A 31 9.83 37.63 -6.52
N GLU A 32 9.38 38.49 -5.59
CA GLU A 32 10.24 39.32 -4.75
C GLU A 32 11.09 38.50 -3.78
N THR A 33 10.52 37.47 -3.15
CA THR A 33 11.22 36.54 -2.28
C THR A 33 12.34 35.79 -3.02
N PHE A 34 12.06 35.30 -4.23
CA PHE A 34 13.05 34.63 -5.06
C PHE A 34 14.15 35.60 -5.55
N SER A 35 13.78 36.82 -5.95
CA SER A 35 14.77 37.82 -6.37
C SER A 35 15.69 38.25 -5.23
N GLN A 36 15.19 38.37 -3.99
CA GLN A 36 16.03 38.67 -2.82
C GLN A 36 16.96 37.50 -2.45
N GLN A 37 16.54 36.26 -2.60
CA GLN A 37 17.40 35.07 -2.39
C GLN A 37 18.51 34.93 -3.43
N VAL A 38 18.26 35.36 -4.68
CA VAL A 38 19.23 35.29 -5.78
C VAL A 38 20.20 36.51 -5.76
N ALA A 39 19.72 37.67 -5.29
CA ALA A 39 20.50 38.92 -5.31
C ALA A 39 21.59 39.04 -4.23
N VAL A 40 21.59 38.16 -3.21
CA VAL A 40 22.68 38.12 -2.22
C VAL A 40 23.67 37.02 -2.60
N PRO A 41 24.80 37.34 -3.24
CA PRO A 41 25.86 36.37 -3.48
C PRO A 41 26.39 35.94 -2.11
N ARG A 42 25.97 34.76 -1.64
CA ARG A 42 26.63 34.13 -0.49
C ARG A 42 28.08 33.86 -0.90
N PRO A 43 29.05 34.37 -0.18
CA PRO A 43 30.45 34.06 -0.47
C PRO A 43 30.59 32.55 -0.38
N LEU A 44 30.84 31.90 -1.52
CA LEU A 44 31.17 30.49 -1.59
C LEU A 44 32.42 30.32 -0.73
N ALA A 45 32.33 29.50 0.31
CA ALA A 45 33.50 29.15 1.11
C ALA A 45 34.58 28.61 0.15
N VAL A 46 35.85 28.95 0.42
CA VAL A 46 37.00 28.53 -0.40
C VAL A 46 37.05 26.99 -0.58
N ASP A 47 36.37 26.26 0.27
CA ASP A 47 36.21 24.80 0.19
C ASP A 47 34.80 24.41 0.66
N PRO A 48 33.77 24.46 -0.20
CA PRO A 48 32.42 24.09 0.16
C PRO A 48 32.25 22.58 0.44
N ALA A 49 33.04 21.72 -0.24
CA ALA A 49 33.05 20.30 -0.02
C ALA A 49 33.63 19.91 1.35
N GLY A 50 34.76 20.53 1.72
CA GLY A 50 35.36 20.35 3.05
C GLY A 50 34.47 20.87 4.18
N ALA A 51 33.72 21.96 3.96
CA ALA A 51 32.77 22.49 4.95
C ALA A 51 31.60 21.49 5.16
N ALA A 52 31.08 20.92 4.10
CA ALA A 52 30.03 19.91 4.16
C ALA A 52 30.50 18.61 4.86
N ILE A 53 31.69 18.14 4.56
CA ILE A 53 32.30 16.98 5.21
C ILE A 53 32.52 17.22 6.71
N ARG A 54 33.02 18.40 7.07
CA ARG A 54 33.22 18.77 8.49
C ARG A 54 31.88 18.83 9.24
N ARG A 55 30.83 19.34 8.61
CA ARG A 55 29.46 19.37 9.20
C ARG A 55 28.88 17.96 9.37
N ALA A 56 29.03 17.12 8.38
CA ALA A 56 28.59 15.71 8.44
C ALA A 56 29.30 14.94 9.57
N ARG A 57 30.64 15.10 9.68
CA ARG A 57 31.45 14.49 10.77
C ARG A 57 31.06 15.00 12.15
N ARG A 58 30.67 16.27 12.27
CA ARG A 58 30.20 16.86 13.56
C ARG A 58 28.85 16.22 13.96
N VAL A 59 27.90 16.10 13.04
CA VAL A 59 26.60 15.44 13.27
C VAL A 59 26.80 13.96 13.60
N GLN A 60 27.68 13.28 12.90
CA GLN A 60 27.99 11.88 13.16
C GLN A 60 28.64 11.67 14.55
N ARG A 61 29.56 12.55 14.97
CA ARG A 61 30.14 12.54 16.33
C ARG A 61 29.11 12.83 17.41
N GLN A 62 28.18 13.76 17.18
CA GLN A 62 27.10 14.03 18.13
C GLN A 62 26.15 12.81 18.26
N ARG A 63 25.82 12.14 17.17
CA ARG A 63 25.03 10.91 17.18
C ARG A 63 25.78 9.73 17.80
N ALA A 64 27.09 9.62 17.58
CA ALA A 64 27.93 8.60 18.23
C ALA A 64 28.06 8.83 19.75
N MET A 65 28.10 10.08 20.21
CA MET A 65 28.16 10.41 21.64
C MET A 65 26.83 10.13 22.35
N THR A 66 25.67 10.40 21.68
CA THR A 66 24.36 10.00 22.21
C THR A 66 24.15 8.48 22.15
N GLY A 67 24.70 7.78 21.15
CA GLY A 67 24.69 6.32 21.06
C GLY A 67 25.55 5.65 22.13
N LEU A 68 26.71 6.22 22.48
CA LEU A 68 27.58 5.69 23.53
C LEU A 68 26.99 5.86 24.93
N ALA A 69 26.21 6.92 25.19
CA ALA A 69 25.52 7.08 26.47
C ALA A 69 24.42 6.03 26.65
N LEU A 70 23.72 5.61 25.58
CA LEU A 70 22.74 4.54 25.61
C LEU A 70 23.39 3.13 25.68
N ALA A 71 24.56 2.96 25.03
CA ALA A 71 25.32 1.70 25.11
C ALA A 71 25.93 1.47 26.52
N ALA A 72 26.34 2.52 27.23
CA ALA A 72 26.85 2.41 28.59
C ALA A 72 25.78 1.97 29.58
N VAL A 73 24.50 2.37 29.38
CA VAL A 73 23.38 1.90 30.19
C VAL A 73 23.02 0.45 29.87
N ALA A 74 23.14 0.05 28.60
CA ALA A 74 22.88 -1.33 28.20
C ALA A 74 23.96 -2.33 28.68
N THR A 75 25.24 -1.92 28.72
CA THR A 75 26.31 -2.78 29.24
C THR A 75 26.24 -3.03 30.74
N VAL A 76 25.76 -2.08 31.54
CA VAL A 76 25.52 -2.30 32.96
C VAL A 76 24.33 -3.25 33.21
N ALA A 77 23.32 -3.24 32.33
CA ALA A 77 22.18 -4.16 32.41
C ALA A 77 22.52 -5.59 31.96
N VAL A 78 23.51 -5.76 31.06
CA VAL A 78 23.94 -7.10 30.56
C VAL A 78 24.90 -7.78 31.52
N SER A 79 25.68 -7.04 32.31
CA SER A 79 26.62 -7.64 33.28
C SER A 79 25.97 -8.23 34.53
N THR A 80 24.68 -7.93 34.80
CA THR A 80 23.91 -8.50 35.92
C THR A 80 22.94 -9.61 35.50
N GLY A 81 22.84 -9.96 34.19
CA GLY A 81 21.84 -10.85 33.61
C GLY A 81 22.32 -12.21 33.10
N VAL A 82 23.55 -12.65 33.40
CA VAL A 82 24.11 -13.94 32.88
C VAL A 82 23.74 -15.11 33.82
N ALA A 83 22.54 -15.15 34.35
CA ALA A 83 22.06 -16.29 35.14
C ALA A 83 20.68 -16.82 34.74
N GLN A 84 20.24 -16.66 33.49
CA GLN A 84 19.08 -17.37 32.95
C GLN A 84 19.36 -17.97 31.58
N LEU A 85 20.04 -19.13 31.57
CA LEU A 85 20.08 -20.04 30.44
C LEU A 85 18.72 -20.66 30.24
N GLY A 86 18.02 -20.34 29.14
CA GLY A 86 16.78 -21.06 28.79
C GLY A 86 15.77 -20.34 27.90
N ALA A 87 16.05 -19.16 27.35
CA ALA A 87 15.14 -18.53 26.39
C ALA A 87 15.72 -18.66 24.97
N GLU A 88 15.00 -19.32 24.08
CA GLU A 88 15.33 -19.37 22.66
C GLU A 88 15.55 -17.95 22.09
N PRO A 89 16.63 -17.73 21.31
CA PRO A 89 16.85 -16.42 20.71
C PRO A 89 15.73 -16.14 19.71
N ARG A 90 14.85 -15.19 20.07
CA ARG A 90 13.96 -14.57 19.08
C ARG A 90 14.87 -13.99 18.00
N ARG A 91 14.88 -14.60 16.83
CA ARG A 91 15.54 -14.07 15.65
C ARG A 91 14.89 -12.74 15.31
N SER A 92 15.54 -11.64 15.69
CA SER A 92 15.16 -10.31 15.21
C SER A 92 15.28 -10.34 13.69
N ALA A 93 14.18 -10.04 13.00
CA ALA A 93 14.22 -9.89 11.55
C ALA A 93 15.27 -8.80 11.19
N PRO A 94 16.04 -8.98 10.12
CA PRO A 94 16.97 -7.94 9.68
C PRO A 94 16.19 -6.66 9.37
N PRO A 95 16.76 -5.48 9.65
CA PRO A 95 16.09 -4.20 9.37
C PRO A 95 15.82 -4.06 7.87
N THR A 96 14.66 -3.50 7.52
CA THR A 96 14.33 -3.16 6.14
C THR A 96 15.30 -2.10 5.62
N VAL A 97 15.93 -2.36 4.48
CA VAL A 97 16.82 -1.41 3.81
C VAL A 97 16.01 -0.65 2.78
N VAL A 98 15.82 0.65 2.99
CA VAL A 98 15.27 1.56 1.99
C VAL A 98 16.45 2.02 1.11
N LEU A 99 16.43 1.63 -0.16
CA LEU A 99 17.42 2.04 -1.13
C LEU A 99 16.93 3.31 -1.84
N GLY A 100 17.68 4.38 -1.71
CA GLY A 100 17.36 5.69 -2.26
C GLY A 100 17.29 6.74 -1.16
N ASP A 101 18.46 7.27 -0.77
CA ASP A 101 18.53 8.47 0.06
C ASP A 101 18.19 9.68 -0.82
N PRO A 102 17.08 10.41 -0.58
CA PRO A 102 16.72 11.59 -1.36
C PRO A 102 17.73 12.74 -1.24
N TYR A 103 18.68 12.63 -0.31
CA TYR A 103 19.77 13.61 -0.13
C TYR A 103 21.13 13.14 -0.64
N ALA A 104 21.24 11.90 -1.12
CA ALA A 104 22.41 11.45 -1.83
C ALA A 104 22.40 12.11 -3.21
N SER A 105 23.24 13.13 -3.39
CA SER A 105 23.61 13.62 -4.72
C SER A 105 24.33 12.48 -5.42
N ALA A 106 23.56 11.57 -6.01
CA ALA A 106 24.06 10.43 -6.71
C ALA A 106 24.77 10.90 -7.98
N ARG A 107 26.07 10.88 -7.95
CA ARG A 107 26.79 10.47 -9.14
C ARG A 107 26.35 9.03 -9.37
N PRO A 108 25.71 8.67 -10.47
CA PRO A 108 25.43 7.28 -10.74
C PRO A 108 26.78 6.56 -10.86
N ASP A 109 27.12 5.75 -9.87
CA ASP A 109 28.04 4.66 -10.13
C ASP A 109 27.43 3.87 -11.30
N PRO A 110 28.25 3.40 -12.24
CA PRO A 110 27.73 2.59 -13.33
C PRO A 110 27.19 1.29 -12.71
N VAL A 111 25.93 1.34 -12.31
CA VAL A 111 25.13 0.14 -12.10
C VAL A 111 25.29 -0.61 -13.41
N LEU A 112 25.72 -1.87 -13.31
CA LEU A 112 25.70 -2.79 -14.44
C LEU A 112 24.27 -2.73 -15.00
N SER A 113 24.08 -1.86 -15.97
CA SER A 113 22.88 -1.76 -16.78
C SER A 113 22.84 -3.06 -17.56
N SER A 114 22.15 -4.05 -16.99
CA SER A 114 21.66 -5.15 -17.80
C SER A 114 20.86 -4.49 -18.92
N GLU A 115 21.29 -4.58 -20.15
CA GLU A 115 20.56 -4.03 -21.28
C GLU A 115 19.11 -4.49 -21.20
N PRO A 116 18.14 -3.58 -21.35
CA PRO A 116 16.73 -3.93 -21.30
C PRO A 116 16.45 -4.94 -22.42
N SER A 117 16.28 -6.19 -22.04
CA SER A 117 15.95 -7.24 -23.00
C SER A 117 14.47 -7.18 -23.27
N ILE A 118 14.09 -6.48 -24.36
CA ILE A 118 12.78 -6.66 -24.98
C ILE A 118 12.82 -8.09 -25.53
N VAL A 119 11.98 -8.95 -25.01
CA VAL A 119 11.85 -10.31 -25.52
C VAL A 119 11.03 -10.24 -26.79
N ASP A 120 11.67 -10.41 -27.97
CA ASP A 120 10.99 -10.45 -29.26
C ASP A 120 9.92 -11.55 -29.26
N GLY A 121 8.68 -11.15 -29.42
CA GLY A 121 7.53 -12.03 -29.50
C GLY A 121 6.28 -11.31 -29.01
N GLN A 122 5.41 -10.88 -29.93
CA GLN A 122 4.12 -10.32 -29.59
C GLN A 122 3.20 -11.48 -29.15
N ALA A 123 2.93 -11.58 -27.85
CA ALA A 123 1.91 -12.48 -27.35
C ALA A 123 0.51 -11.96 -27.74
N PRO A 124 -0.49 -12.81 -27.92
CA PRO A 124 -1.86 -12.33 -28.06
C PRO A 124 -2.19 -11.44 -26.86
N GLY A 125 -2.76 -10.25 -27.12
CA GLY A 125 -3.08 -9.26 -26.09
C GLY A 125 -3.98 -9.89 -25.00
N THR A 126 -3.64 -9.60 -23.77
CA THR A 126 -4.47 -9.88 -22.59
C THR A 126 -5.13 -8.58 -22.18
N GLU A 127 -6.39 -8.58 -21.76
CA GLU A 127 -7.07 -7.34 -21.34
C GLU A 127 -6.40 -6.68 -20.12
N VAL A 128 -5.52 -7.40 -19.44
CA VAL A 128 -4.76 -6.97 -18.24
C VAL A 128 -3.29 -7.34 -18.39
N ASP A 129 -2.42 -6.63 -17.68
CA ASP A 129 -1.02 -7.03 -17.58
C ASP A 129 -0.86 -8.25 -16.68
N LEU A 130 0.07 -9.12 -17.03
CA LEU A 130 0.39 -10.35 -16.28
C LEU A 130 1.89 -10.44 -16.01
N ILE A 131 2.28 -10.98 -14.87
CA ILE A 131 3.64 -11.45 -14.64
C ILE A 131 3.64 -12.97 -14.81
N VAL A 132 4.49 -13.47 -15.71
CA VAL A 132 4.67 -14.90 -15.97
C VAL A 132 6.15 -15.22 -15.76
N GLY A 133 6.47 -15.92 -14.69
CA GLY A 133 7.85 -16.16 -14.29
C GLY A 133 8.61 -14.86 -14.07
N THR A 134 9.58 -14.56 -14.93
CA THR A 134 10.41 -13.35 -14.89
C THR A 134 10.08 -12.36 -16.01
N VAL A 135 8.86 -12.38 -16.54
CA VAL A 135 8.44 -11.52 -17.65
C VAL A 135 7.10 -10.86 -17.33
N ILE A 136 6.98 -9.57 -17.54
CA ILE A 136 5.68 -8.88 -17.62
C ILE A 136 5.17 -9.01 -19.06
N VAL A 137 3.96 -9.50 -19.21
CA VAL A 137 3.20 -9.51 -20.46
C VAL A 137 2.16 -8.41 -20.35
N GLY A 138 2.35 -7.34 -21.08
CA GLY A 138 1.42 -6.20 -21.12
C GLY A 138 0.10 -6.58 -21.80
N ALA A 139 -0.96 -5.85 -21.48
CA ALA A 139 -2.27 -5.97 -22.14
C ALA A 139 -2.17 -5.74 -23.68
N ASP A 140 -1.18 -4.97 -24.12
CA ASP A 140 -0.83 -4.73 -25.52
C ASP A 140 -0.02 -5.88 -26.16
N GLY A 141 0.26 -6.96 -25.41
CA GLY A 141 1.09 -8.08 -25.86
C GLY A 141 2.60 -7.84 -25.75
N ARG A 142 3.04 -6.67 -25.33
CA ARG A 142 4.47 -6.36 -25.11
C ARG A 142 5.02 -7.20 -23.97
N ARG A 143 6.23 -7.71 -24.13
CA ARG A 143 6.92 -8.52 -23.12
C ARG A 143 8.11 -7.72 -22.57
N VAL A 144 8.19 -7.63 -21.25
CA VAL A 144 9.23 -6.90 -20.52
C VAL A 144 9.90 -7.87 -19.53
N ALA A 145 11.20 -8.10 -19.68
CA ALA A 145 11.94 -8.94 -18.75
C ALA A 145 12.07 -8.27 -17.36
N LEU A 146 12.10 -9.09 -16.31
CA LEU A 146 12.26 -8.70 -14.91
C LEU A 146 13.61 -9.23 -14.36
N PRO A 147 14.74 -8.71 -14.81
CA PRO A 147 16.04 -9.23 -14.36
C PRO A 147 16.21 -8.98 -12.85
N GLY A 148 16.51 -10.04 -12.10
CA GLY A 148 16.82 -9.96 -10.67
C GLY A 148 15.62 -9.78 -9.72
N VAL A 149 14.40 -9.64 -10.23
CA VAL A 149 13.21 -9.43 -9.38
C VAL A 149 12.80 -10.69 -8.61
N GLY A 150 13.12 -11.88 -9.13
CA GLY A 150 12.66 -13.14 -8.55
C GLY A 150 11.15 -13.38 -8.73
N PRO A 151 10.59 -14.38 -8.04
CA PRO A 151 9.16 -14.65 -8.09
C PRO A 151 8.36 -13.45 -7.54
N ALA A 152 7.34 -13.02 -8.27
CA ALA A 152 6.42 -11.97 -7.83
C ALA A 152 5.26 -12.57 -7.02
N GLU A 153 4.85 -11.86 -5.96
CA GLU A 153 3.64 -12.18 -5.18
C GLU A 153 2.47 -11.30 -5.63
N ARG A 154 2.74 -10.02 -5.89
CA ARG A 154 1.76 -9.02 -6.33
C ARG A 154 2.42 -8.01 -7.26
N ALA A 155 1.60 -7.39 -8.09
CA ALA A 155 2.07 -6.27 -8.90
C ALA A 155 0.96 -5.23 -9.09
N HIS A 156 1.37 -3.97 -9.21
CA HIS A 156 0.49 -2.83 -9.45
C HIS A 156 1.00 -2.01 -10.62
N ARG A 157 0.09 -1.54 -11.47
CA ARG A 157 0.44 -0.59 -12.52
C ARG A 157 0.65 0.79 -11.89
N LEU A 158 1.71 1.47 -12.29
CA LEU A 158 1.93 2.86 -11.90
C LEU A 158 1.04 3.80 -12.72
N PRO A 159 0.63 4.96 -12.15
CA PRO A 159 -0.13 5.98 -12.86
C PRO A 159 0.56 6.42 -14.13
N GLU A 160 -0.23 6.99 -15.05
CA GLU A 160 0.28 7.57 -16.31
C GLU A 160 1.11 6.58 -17.14
N ASN A 161 0.90 5.29 -16.92
CA ASN A 161 1.63 4.24 -17.63
C ASN A 161 3.15 4.27 -17.37
N ALA A 162 3.59 4.75 -16.22
CA ALA A 162 5.02 4.89 -15.88
C ALA A 162 5.74 3.54 -15.67
N GLY A 163 4.99 2.44 -15.60
CA GLY A 163 5.53 1.10 -15.37
C GLY A 163 4.77 0.35 -14.29
N TRP A 164 5.48 -0.39 -13.46
CA TRP A 164 4.89 -1.28 -12.47
C TRP A 164 5.62 -1.23 -11.13
N LEU A 165 4.89 -1.43 -10.03
CA LEU A 165 5.42 -1.83 -8.74
C LEU A 165 5.26 -3.33 -8.58
N VAL A 166 6.34 -4.03 -8.29
CA VAL A 166 6.33 -5.49 -8.12
C VAL A 166 6.76 -5.83 -6.70
N VAL A 167 5.90 -6.53 -5.98
CA VAL A 167 6.20 -7.09 -4.66
C VAL A 167 6.75 -8.50 -4.87
N GLY A 168 7.98 -8.72 -4.49
CA GLY A 168 8.62 -10.04 -4.53
C GLY A 168 8.03 -10.98 -3.48
N ALA A 169 8.01 -12.27 -3.80
CA ALA A 169 7.58 -13.31 -2.87
C ALA A 169 8.39 -13.29 -1.57
N ALA A 170 7.77 -13.75 -0.49
CA ALA A 170 8.42 -13.81 0.82
C ALA A 170 9.65 -14.73 0.79
N THR A 171 10.76 -14.22 1.28
CA THR A 171 12.00 -14.97 1.52
C THR A 171 12.33 -14.99 3.01
N THR A 172 13.38 -15.69 3.40
CA THR A 172 13.91 -15.65 4.78
C THR A 172 14.37 -14.25 5.20
N ALA A 173 14.74 -13.39 4.23
CA ALA A 173 15.12 -12.00 4.45
C ALA A 173 13.92 -11.04 4.42
N GLY A 174 12.70 -11.53 4.16
CA GLY A 174 11.50 -10.73 3.96
C GLY A 174 11.15 -10.54 2.48
N ARG A 175 10.25 -9.61 2.22
CA ARG A 175 9.81 -9.20 0.88
C ARG A 175 10.62 -8.02 0.36
N SER A 176 10.65 -7.88 -0.95
CA SER A 176 11.19 -6.70 -1.62
C SER A 176 10.11 -6.01 -2.44
N LEU A 177 10.24 -4.69 -2.61
CA LEU A 177 9.46 -3.89 -3.54
C LEU A 177 10.37 -3.38 -4.64
N TRP A 178 9.94 -3.54 -5.87
CA TRP A 178 10.63 -3.10 -7.07
C TRP A 178 9.78 -2.09 -7.83
N SER A 179 10.43 -1.08 -8.38
CA SER A 179 9.86 -0.26 -9.46
C SER A 179 10.42 -0.76 -10.77
N VAL A 180 9.58 -1.02 -11.73
CA VAL A 180 9.94 -1.49 -13.07
C VAL A 180 9.40 -0.51 -14.09
N SER A 181 10.27 0.11 -14.89
CA SER A 181 9.84 1.00 -15.96
C SER A 181 9.27 0.23 -17.15
N ARG A 182 8.60 0.92 -18.06
CA ARG A 182 8.08 0.30 -19.29
C ARG A 182 9.19 -0.26 -20.20
N GLU A 183 10.39 0.26 -20.10
CA GLU A 183 11.58 -0.20 -20.83
C GLU A 183 12.22 -1.43 -20.19
N GLY A 184 11.75 -1.85 -19.00
CA GLY A 184 12.28 -3.02 -18.30
C GLY A 184 13.40 -2.71 -17.29
N ASN A 185 13.66 -1.41 -17.02
CA ASN A 185 14.60 -1.05 -15.97
C ASN A 185 13.97 -1.34 -14.61
N ALA A 186 14.54 -2.28 -13.87
CA ALA A 186 14.09 -2.67 -12.53
C ALA A 186 14.99 -2.06 -11.46
N GLN A 187 14.38 -1.41 -10.46
CA GLN A 187 15.07 -0.83 -9.31
C GLN A 187 14.41 -1.28 -8.02
N VAL A 188 15.21 -1.73 -7.05
CA VAL A 188 14.73 -2.05 -5.69
C VAL A 188 14.39 -0.75 -4.96
N LEU A 189 13.17 -0.63 -4.44
CA LEU A 189 12.74 0.48 -3.61
C LEU A 189 12.93 0.17 -2.12
N LEU A 190 12.64 -1.06 -1.72
CA LEU A 190 12.88 -1.55 -0.35
C LEU A 190 13.09 -3.07 -0.36
N ALA A 191 13.76 -3.58 0.67
CA ALA A 191 14.00 -4.99 0.90
C ALA A 191 13.90 -5.32 2.39
N GLY A 192 13.56 -6.57 2.71
CA GLY A 192 13.48 -7.05 4.08
C GLY A 192 12.16 -6.77 4.79
N ALA A 193 11.13 -6.33 4.09
CA ALA A 193 9.82 -6.04 4.68
C ALA A 193 9.05 -7.33 5.04
N GLY A 194 8.30 -7.29 6.14
CA GLY A 194 7.41 -8.40 6.51
C GLY A 194 6.22 -8.52 5.58
N THR A 195 5.46 -7.46 5.44
CA THR A 195 4.29 -7.34 4.55
C THR A 195 4.40 -6.03 3.80
N ILE A 196 4.06 -6.01 2.53
CA ILE A 196 4.04 -4.80 1.70
C ILE A 196 2.66 -4.70 1.06
N ILE A 197 2.05 -3.53 1.12
CA ILE A 197 0.84 -3.19 0.36
C ILE A 197 1.08 -1.92 -0.46
N VAL A 198 0.39 -1.83 -1.57
CA VAL A 198 0.41 -0.67 -2.48
C VAL A 198 -1.00 -0.12 -2.57
N SER A 199 -1.16 1.20 -2.61
CA SER A 199 -2.46 1.83 -2.84
C SER A 199 -2.99 1.50 -4.23
N ALA A 200 -4.31 1.54 -4.40
CA ALA A 200 -4.95 1.21 -5.69
C ALA A 200 -4.47 2.10 -6.85
N ASP A 201 -4.09 3.34 -6.56
CA ASP A 201 -3.53 4.29 -7.52
C ASP A 201 -1.99 4.17 -7.70
N GLY A 202 -1.33 3.24 -7.00
CA GLY A 202 0.12 3.03 -7.08
C GLY A 202 0.98 4.15 -6.51
N ARG A 203 0.39 5.16 -5.85
CA ARG A 203 1.11 6.34 -5.35
C ARG A 203 1.62 6.23 -3.93
N GLN A 204 1.16 5.24 -3.19
CA GLN A 204 1.56 5.02 -1.81
C GLN A 204 1.90 3.56 -1.56
N VAL A 205 2.77 3.34 -0.60
CA VAL A 205 3.14 2.01 -0.13
C VAL A 205 3.20 2.01 1.40
N ALA A 206 2.73 0.94 2.01
CA ALA A 206 2.93 0.71 3.43
C ALA A 206 3.48 -0.70 3.66
N TRP A 207 4.33 -0.82 4.68
CA TRP A 207 4.96 -2.09 4.99
C TRP A 207 5.23 -2.28 6.47
N ARG A 208 5.43 -3.54 6.85
CA ARG A 208 5.90 -3.90 8.17
C ARG A 208 7.43 -3.97 8.16
N ASP A 209 8.08 -3.22 9.08
CA ASP A 209 9.52 -3.19 9.27
C ASP A 209 9.85 -3.50 10.74
N GLY A 210 10.13 -4.76 11.03
CA GLY A 210 10.35 -5.22 12.39
C GLY A 210 9.17 -4.89 13.32
N ALA A 211 9.39 -4.00 14.30
CA ALA A 211 8.36 -3.57 15.25
C ALA A 211 7.48 -2.43 14.73
N ASP A 212 7.81 -1.84 13.59
CA ASP A 212 7.17 -0.63 13.11
C ASP A 212 6.29 -0.89 11.88
N LEU A 213 5.28 -0.07 11.70
CA LEU A 213 4.64 0.18 10.41
C LEU A 213 5.25 1.42 9.78
N VAL A 214 5.44 1.35 8.46
CA VAL A 214 5.98 2.46 7.67
C VAL A 214 5.05 2.71 6.50
N SER A 215 4.80 3.98 6.20
CA SER A 215 4.10 4.42 5.00
C SER A 215 4.92 5.46 4.27
N ALA A 216 4.93 5.41 2.93
CA ALA A 216 5.65 6.36 2.08
C ALA A 216 4.89 6.63 0.79
N GLY A 217 5.10 7.80 0.22
CA GLY A 217 4.71 8.09 -1.16
C GLY A 217 5.65 7.43 -2.16
N VAL A 218 5.15 7.17 -3.36
CA VAL A 218 5.91 6.67 -4.51
C VAL A 218 5.94 7.75 -5.59
N VAL A 219 7.12 8.19 -5.98
CA VAL A 219 7.32 9.11 -7.10
C VAL A 219 8.41 8.58 -8.00
N GLY A 220 8.04 8.19 -9.19
CA GLY A 220 8.96 7.53 -10.13
C GLY A 220 9.54 6.25 -9.51
N THR A 221 10.85 6.22 -9.31
CA THR A 221 11.59 5.09 -8.74
C THR A 221 12.04 5.34 -7.30
N GLN A 222 11.35 6.22 -6.55
CA GLN A 222 11.76 6.60 -5.20
C GLN A 222 10.59 6.52 -4.22
N LEU A 223 10.91 6.13 -2.99
CA LEU A 223 10.03 6.29 -1.84
C LEU A 223 10.29 7.65 -1.20
N ILE A 224 9.23 8.46 -1.06
CA ILE A 224 9.32 9.81 -0.52
C ILE A 224 8.55 9.93 0.79
N ALA A 225 9.02 10.84 1.65
CA ALA A 225 8.40 11.20 2.93
C ALA A 225 7.98 9.99 3.79
N PRO A 226 8.87 9.03 4.07
CA PRO A 226 8.51 7.86 4.87
C PRO A 226 8.14 8.28 6.30
N VAL A 227 6.98 7.83 6.75
CA VAL A 227 6.51 7.99 8.13
C VAL A 227 6.56 6.61 8.79
N ARG A 228 7.23 6.54 9.93
CA ARG A 228 7.42 5.31 10.72
C ARG A 228 6.75 5.46 12.07
N THR A 229 6.07 4.41 12.52
CA THR A 229 5.43 4.38 13.84
C THR A 229 5.50 2.99 14.46
N PRO A 230 5.76 2.87 15.76
CA PRO A 230 5.63 1.60 16.48
C PRO A 230 4.21 1.04 16.37
N ALA A 231 4.10 -0.28 16.23
CA ALA A 231 2.81 -0.94 16.13
C ALA A 231 2.84 -2.28 16.89
N PRO A 232 1.66 -2.81 17.31
CA PRO A 232 1.56 -4.13 17.91
C PRO A 232 2.30 -5.20 17.09
N ALA A 233 2.87 -6.21 17.75
CA ALA A 233 3.73 -7.21 17.13
C ALA A 233 3.05 -7.96 15.96
N THR A 234 1.74 -8.17 16.06
CA THR A 234 0.92 -8.85 15.06
C THR A 234 0.35 -7.92 13.99
N ALA A 235 0.41 -6.59 14.19
CA ALA A 235 -0.20 -5.64 13.28
C ALA A 235 0.44 -5.66 11.89
N VAL A 236 -0.37 -5.71 10.85
CA VAL A 236 0.06 -5.68 9.45
C VAL A 236 -0.74 -4.67 8.66
N PRO A 237 -0.14 -3.98 7.70
CA PRO A 237 -0.89 -3.16 6.76
C PRO A 237 -1.70 -4.10 5.85
N ASP A 238 -2.97 -3.75 5.56
CA ASP A 238 -3.93 -4.57 4.83
C ASP A 238 -4.50 -3.88 3.59
N GLY A 239 -4.50 -2.54 3.54
CA GLY A 239 -4.98 -1.74 2.41
C GLY A 239 -4.80 -0.25 2.61
N PHE A 240 -5.38 0.52 1.70
CA PHE A 240 -5.42 1.98 1.77
C PHE A 240 -6.85 2.51 1.64
N VAL A 241 -7.11 3.64 2.30
CA VAL A 241 -8.30 4.48 2.13
C VAL A 241 -7.84 5.91 1.99
N GLY A 242 -7.87 6.45 0.77
CA GLY A 242 -7.21 7.73 0.50
C GLY A 242 -5.75 7.67 0.96
N ASP A 243 -5.32 8.64 1.77
CA ASP A 243 -3.96 8.72 2.29
C ASP A 243 -3.76 7.93 3.61
N SER A 244 -4.74 7.17 4.03
CA SER A 244 -4.70 6.42 5.28
C SER A 244 -4.48 4.95 5.03
N VAL A 245 -3.79 4.30 5.96
CA VAL A 245 -3.48 2.86 5.91
C VAL A 245 -4.51 2.10 6.73
N LEU A 246 -5.16 1.12 6.12
CA LEU A 246 -5.92 0.11 6.83
C LEU A 246 -4.93 -0.86 7.47
N VAL A 247 -5.09 -1.07 8.77
CA VAL A 247 -4.21 -1.94 9.55
C VAL A 247 -5.03 -3.02 10.22
N ARG A 248 -4.67 -4.26 10.01
CA ARG A 248 -5.17 -5.39 10.77
C ARG A 248 -4.27 -5.58 11.98
N LEU A 249 -4.80 -5.36 13.19
CA LEU A 249 -3.99 -5.44 14.42
C LEU A 249 -3.57 -6.88 14.76
N ASP A 250 -4.41 -7.85 14.41
CA ASP A 250 -4.13 -9.27 14.55
C ASP A 250 -4.77 -10.05 13.39
N PRO A 251 -3.97 -10.59 12.45
CA PRO A 251 -4.50 -11.36 11.31
C PRO A 251 -5.31 -12.59 11.70
N ALA A 252 -5.13 -13.12 12.91
CA ALA A 252 -5.89 -14.26 13.43
C ALA A 252 -7.28 -13.87 13.98
N ARG A 253 -7.60 -12.58 14.04
CA ARG A 253 -8.85 -12.06 14.63
C ARG A 253 -9.51 -11.06 13.69
N PRO A 254 -10.86 -10.95 13.78
CA PRO A 254 -11.56 -9.85 13.12
C PRO A 254 -11.09 -8.49 13.62
N GLY A 255 -11.16 -7.50 12.77
CA GLY A 255 -10.99 -6.11 13.14
C GLY A 255 -9.84 -5.41 12.44
N HIS A 256 -10.14 -4.20 12.02
CA HIS A 256 -9.22 -3.29 11.39
C HIS A 256 -9.21 -1.96 12.13
N THR A 257 -8.13 -1.23 12.00
CA THR A 257 -8.04 0.18 12.41
C THR A 257 -7.54 1.01 11.24
N ILE A 258 -7.78 2.31 11.28
CA ILE A 258 -7.31 3.25 10.27
C ILE A 258 -6.15 4.05 10.87
N TRP A 259 -4.98 3.90 10.27
CA TRP A 259 -3.82 4.69 10.63
C TRP A 259 -3.66 5.85 9.66
N HIS A 260 -3.59 7.06 10.23
CA HIS A 260 -3.31 8.29 9.49
C HIS A 260 -1.84 8.68 9.72
N PRO A 261 -0.91 8.36 8.80
CA PRO A 261 0.52 8.57 9.00
C PRO A 261 0.90 10.01 9.34
N SER A 262 0.21 11.00 8.78
CA SER A 262 0.43 12.42 9.02
C SER A 262 -0.10 12.93 10.37
N VAL A 263 -0.93 12.15 11.06
CA VAL A 263 -1.64 12.60 12.28
C VAL A 263 -1.03 12.02 13.55
N GLY A 264 -0.64 10.75 13.53
CA GLY A 264 -0.12 10.15 14.76
C GLY A 264 0.15 8.64 14.69
N PRO A 265 0.27 7.99 15.86
CA PRO A 265 0.54 6.56 15.94
C PRO A 265 -0.63 5.70 15.45
N VAL A 266 -0.35 4.40 15.24
CA VAL A 266 -1.40 3.43 14.92
C VAL A 266 -2.36 3.33 16.10
N PRO A 267 -3.68 3.53 15.88
CA PRO A 267 -4.66 3.30 16.95
C PRO A 267 -4.64 1.83 17.39
N VAL A 268 -4.73 1.61 18.69
CA VAL A 268 -4.75 0.24 19.27
C VAL A 268 -6.15 -0.34 19.38
N ASP A 269 -7.17 0.50 19.29
CA ASP A 269 -8.56 0.09 19.21
C ASP A 269 -8.91 -0.22 17.75
N ALA A 270 -9.48 -1.40 17.54
CA ALA A 270 -9.94 -1.84 16.24
C ALA A 270 -11.45 -2.05 16.26
N ASP A 271 -12.08 -1.80 15.11
CA ASP A 271 -13.35 -2.42 14.81
C ASP A 271 -13.20 -3.94 14.95
N ARG A 272 -14.15 -4.60 15.59
CA ARG A 272 -14.13 -6.05 15.84
C ARG A 272 -15.07 -6.83 14.94
N ALA A 273 -15.78 -6.16 14.08
CA ALA A 273 -16.76 -6.75 13.18
C ALA A 273 -16.21 -7.07 11.80
N THR A 274 -15.29 -6.25 11.28
CA THR A 274 -14.76 -6.38 9.94
C THR A 274 -13.79 -7.56 9.82
N LEU A 275 -14.12 -8.50 8.95
CA LEU A 275 -13.32 -9.69 8.66
C LEU A 275 -12.34 -9.43 7.52
N ASN A 276 -12.85 -8.91 6.40
CA ASN A 276 -12.10 -8.62 5.19
C ASN A 276 -12.59 -7.31 4.55
N LEU A 277 -11.70 -6.65 3.80
CA LEU A 277 -12.01 -5.46 3.01
C LEU A 277 -11.63 -5.73 1.55
N TYR A 278 -12.54 -5.48 0.62
CA TYR A 278 -12.38 -5.83 -0.79
C TYR A 278 -12.06 -4.63 -1.69
N GLY A 279 -12.26 -3.42 -1.21
CA GLY A 279 -11.95 -2.21 -1.97
C GLY A 279 -12.81 -1.01 -1.60
N ALA A 280 -12.43 0.15 -2.16
CA ALA A 280 -13.12 1.40 -1.96
C ALA A 280 -14.20 1.63 -3.04
N LEU A 281 -15.28 2.28 -2.64
CA LEU A 281 -16.30 2.83 -3.53
C LEU A 281 -15.88 4.23 -4.01
N PRO A 282 -16.45 4.74 -5.11
CA PRO A 282 -16.14 6.08 -5.60
C PRO A 282 -16.41 7.21 -4.60
N ASP A 283 -17.27 7.00 -3.63
CA ASP A 283 -17.60 7.96 -2.56
C ASP A 283 -16.69 7.83 -1.31
N GLY A 284 -15.66 6.99 -1.37
CA GLY A 284 -14.69 6.78 -0.31
C GLY A 284 -15.11 5.77 0.77
N ARG A 285 -16.34 5.23 0.74
CA ARG A 285 -16.74 4.11 1.58
C ARG A 285 -16.06 2.82 1.12
N LEU A 286 -16.07 1.79 1.96
CA LEU A 286 -15.45 0.50 1.65
C LEU A 286 -16.50 -0.60 1.56
N VAL A 287 -16.22 -1.60 0.74
CA VAL A 287 -16.94 -2.86 0.73
C VAL A 287 -16.15 -3.89 1.52
N GLY A 288 -16.78 -4.51 2.51
CA GLY A 288 -16.13 -5.49 3.36
C GLY A 288 -17.06 -6.63 3.77
N GLN A 289 -16.45 -7.65 4.31
CA GLN A 289 -17.12 -8.76 4.99
C GLN A 289 -17.09 -8.48 6.49
N ILE A 290 -18.22 -8.57 7.15
CA ILE A 290 -18.34 -8.37 8.59
C ILE A 290 -18.89 -9.62 9.28
N SER A 291 -18.58 -9.76 10.56
CA SER A 291 -19.20 -10.77 11.41
C SER A 291 -20.70 -10.56 11.46
N GLY A 292 -21.47 -11.56 11.11
CA GLY A 292 -22.93 -11.48 11.18
C GLY A 292 -23.42 -11.42 12.64
N ALA A 293 -24.46 -10.64 12.87
CA ALA A 293 -25.13 -10.61 14.19
C ALA A 293 -25.94 -11.90 14.46
N ARG A 294 -26.12 -12.75 13.48
CA ARG A 294 -26.87 -14.01 13.53
C ARG A 294 -25.94 -15.18 13.26
N ALA A 295 -26.37 -16.40 13.64
CA ALA A 295 -25.63 -17.64 13.43
C ALA A 295 -25.44 -18.04 11.94
N ASP A 296 -26.00 -17.26 11.00
CA ASP A 296 -26.04 -17.56 9.57
C ASP A 296 -24.72 -17.24 8.83
N GLY A 297 -23.66 -16.84 9.55
CA GLY A 297 -22.34 -16.58 9.01
C GLY A 297 -22.07 -15.09 8.70
N PRO A 298 -20.92 -14.81 8.08
CA PRO A 298 -20.53 -13.46 7.73
C PRO A 298 -21.46 -12.80 6.70
N CYS A 299 -21.60 -11.48 6.80
CA CYS A 299 -22.39 -10.67 5.86
C CYS A 299 -21.50 -9.69 5.10
N LEU A 300 -21.92 -9.24 3.92
CA LEU A 300 -21.34 -8.11 3.24
C LEU A 300 -21.82 -6.81 3.86
N ALA A 301 -20.94 -5.81 3.91
CA ALA A 301 -21.30 -4.48 4.35
C ALA A 301 -20.62 -3.42 3.49
N VAL A 302 -21.29 -2.28 3.38
CA VAL A 302 -20.66 -1.02 3.04
C VAL A 302 -20.34 -0.34 4.35
N VAL A 303 -19.05 -0.07 4.61
CA VAL A 303 -18.56 0.53 5.84
C VAL A 303 -18.01 1.93 5.62
N ASP A 304 -18.12 2.79 6.62
CA ASP A 304 -17.68 4.19 6.54
C ASP A 304 -16.34 4.36 7.29
N PRO A 305 -15.23 4.63 6.57
CA PRO A 305 -13.94 4.86 7.21
C PRO A 305 -13.93 6.11 8.10
N GLY A 306 -14.73 7.12 7.81
CA GLY A 306 -14.87 8.32 8.65
C GLY A 306 -15.60 8.06 9.98
N ARG A 307 -16.17 6.86 10.15
CA ARG A 307 -16.90 6.41 11.34
C ARG A 307 -16.32 5.09 11.87
N GLU A 308 -15.02 4.97 11.89
CA GLU A 308 -14.32 3.79 12.42
C GLU A 308 -14.81 2.46 11.81
N LEU A 309 -15.01 2.43 10.50
CA LEU A 309 -15.54 1.28 9.73
C LEU A 309 -16.96 0.85 10.14
N ALA A 310 -17.74 1.76 10.72
CA ALA A 310 -19.14 1.45 11.05
C ALA A 310 -19.93 1.05 9.79
N PRO A 311 -20.71 -0.04 9.84
CA PRO A 311 -21.51 -0.46 8.69
C PRO A 311 -22.64 0.56 8.41
N VAL A 312 -22.75 0.98 7.16
CA VAL A 312 -23.81 1.87 6.63
C VAL A 312 -24.95 1.02 6.08
N HIS A 313 -24.60 -0.01 5.33
CA HIS A 313 -25.52 -1.00 4.79
C HIS A 313 -24.96 -2.38 5.02
N THR A 314 -25.82 -3.34 5.34
CA THR A 314 -25.44 -4.74 5.55
C THR A 314 -26.41 -5.64 4.81
N GLY A 315 -25.87 -6.63 4.13
CA GLY A 315 -26.64 -7.64 3.42
C GLY A 315 -26.03 -9.02 3.59
N CYS A 316 -26.86 -10.00 3.91
CA CYS A 316 -26.44 -11.38 4.13
C CYS A 316 -27.01 -12.28 3.04
N GLY A 317 -26.50 -13.53 2.93
CA GLY A 317 -26.96 -14.53 1.97
C GLY A 317 -25.87 -15.05 1.05
N ALA A 318 -24.92 -14.21 0.63
CA ALA A 318 -23.73 -14.70 -0.09
C ALA A 318 -22.75 -15.34 0.91
N THR A 319 -22.32 -16.57 0.63
CA THR A 319 -21.31 -17.28 1.44
C THR A 319 -19.92 -16.99 0.89
N LEU A 320 -19.27 -15.94 1.42
CA LEU A 320 -17.91 -15.55 1.05
C LEU A 320 -16.86 -16.38 1.77
N SER A 321 -15.72 -16.58 1.10
CA SER A 321 -14.54 -17.23 1.69
C SER A 321 -13.88 -16.32 2.76
N PRO A 322 -13.27 -16.92 3.80
CA PRO A 322 -12.51 -16.17 4.78
C PRO A 322 -11.13 -15.70 4.27
N ASP A 323 -10.71 -16.11 3.07
CA ASP A 323 -9.40 -15.79 2.49
C ASP A 323 -9.23 -14.29 2.17
N GLY A 324 -10.32 -13.53 2.09
CA GLY A 324 -10.32 -12.11 1.77
C GLY A 324 -9.97 -11.79 0.32
N LEU A 325 -9.84 -12.80 -0.54
CA LEU A 325 -9.55 -12.59 -1.95
C LEU A 325 -10.78 -12.04 -2.68
N GLY A 326 -10.56 -10.92 -3.36
CA GLY A 326 -11.59 -10.24 -4.14
C GLY A 326 -11.25 -8.80 -4.40
N ALA A 327 -12.00 -8.17 -5.29
CA ALA A 327 -11.88 -6.73 -5.57
C ALA A 327 -13.21 -6.14 -6.03
N VAL A 328 -13.42 -4.87 -5.71
CA VAL A 328 -14.52 -4.05 -6.18
C VAL A 328 -14.16 -3.45 -7.54
N SER A 329 -15.11 -3.38 -8.48
CA SER A 329 -14.92 -2.70 -9.77
C SER A 329 -14.69 -1.20 -9.59
N GLY A 330 -14.00 -0.56 -10.54
CA GLY A 330 -13.63 0.85 -10.43
C GLY A 330 -14.82 1.81 -10.33
N ASP A 331 -16.00 1.44 -10.84
CA ASP A 331 -17.25 2.18 -10.68
C ASP A 331 -17.99 1.87 -9.36
N GLY A 332 -17.48 0.94 -8.55
CA GLY A 332 -18.07 0.55 -7.26
C GLY A 332 -19.32 -0.33 -7.35
N ARG A 333 -19.69 -0.79 -8.54
CA ARG A 333 -20.95 -1.54 -8.74
C ARG A 333 -20.80 -3.02 -8.45
N TRP A 334 -19.68 -3.62 -8.83
CA TRP A 334 -19.48 -5.05 -8.75
C TRP A 334 -18.41 -5.42 -7.75
N LEU A 335 -18.64 -6.47 -7.01
CA LEU A 335 -17.63 -7.18 -6.23
C LEU A 335 -17.42 -8.55 -6.88
N LEU A 336 -16.16 -8.89 -7.17
CA LEU A 336 -15.74 -10.25 -7.49
C LEU A 336 -14.92 -10.77 -6.31
N ALA A 337 -15.38 -11.85 -5.66
CA ALA A 337 -14.73 -12.40 -4.47
C ALA A 337 -14.89 -13.92 -4.41
N ASN A 338 -13.98 -14.60 -3.70
CA ASN A 338 -14.12 -16.04 -3.45
C ASN A 338 -15.28 -16.34 -2.50
N GLY A 339 -15.92 -17.46 -2.73
CA GLY A 339 -16.99 -17.94 -1.88
C GLY A 339 -17.51 -19.31 -2.28
N ARG A 340 -18.72 -19.64 -1.85
CA ARG A 340 -19.38 -20.91 -2.16
C ARG A 340 -20.73 -20.66 -2.83
N TYR A 341 -20.96 -21.37 -3.92
CA TYR A 341 -22.23 -21.37 -4.63
C TYR A 341 -22.70 -22.83 -4.77
N ASP A 342 -23.93 -23.13 -4.32
CA ASP A 342 -24.48 -24.48 -4.30
C ASP A 342 -23.54 -25.53 -3.68
N GLY A 343 -22.81 -25.13 -2.63
CA GLY A 343 -21.86 -25.98 -1.91
C GLY A 343 -20.47 -26.10 -2.52
N ALA A 344 -20.23 -25.62 -3.75
CA ALA A 344 -18.93 -25.63 -4.42
C ALA A 344 -18.18 -24.32 -4.23
N GLU A 345 -16.84 -24.37 -4.13
CA GLU A 345 -15.99 -23.18 -4.12
C GLU A 345 -16.00 -22.54 -5.52
N SER A 346 -16.12 -21.22 -5.55
CA SER A 346 -16.24 -20.44 -6.80
C SER A 346 -15.83 -18.99 -6.57
N ALA A 347 -15.39 -18.31 -7.61
CA ALA A 347 -15.43 -16.87 -7.64
C ALA A 347 -16.89 -16.42 -7.82
N LEU A 348 -17.31 -15.46 -7.03
CA LEU A 348 -18.68 -14.96 -6.98
C LEU A 348 -18.74 -13.52 -7.47
N LEU A 349 -19.69 -13.22 -8.37
CA LEU A 349 -20.03 -11.86 -8.78
C LEU A 349 -21.23 -11.37 -7.96
N ILE A 350 -21.11 -10.19 -7.36
CA ILE A 350 -22.11 -9.60 -6.46
C ILE A 350 -22.37 -8.15 -6.87
N ASP A 351 -23.65 -7.77 -6.96
CA ASP A 351 -24.06 -6.37 -7.17
C ASP A 351 -24.02 -5.61 -5.84
N VAL A 352 -22.99 -4.78 -5.66
CA VAL A 352 -22.74 -3.98 -4.44
C VAL A 352 -23.85 -2.97 -4.18
N THR A 353 -24.52 -2.47 -5.22
CA THR A 353 -25.59 -1.49 -5.09
C THR A 353 -26.84 -2.07 -4.39
N ARG A 354 -26.92 -3.39 -4.27
CA ARG A 354 -28.01 -4.11 -3.61
C ARG A 354 -27.70 -4.53 -2.17
N ILE A 355 -26.58 -4.12 -1.61
CA ILE A 355 -26.28 -4.39 -0.20
C ILE A 355 -27.26 -3.58 0.67
N GLY A 356 -28.10 -4.27 1.41
CA GLY A 356 -29.15 -3.66 2.24
C GLY A 356 -30.27 -4.65 2.58
N GLY A 357 -30.13 -5.89 2.08
CA GLY A 357 -31.06 -6.98 2.27
C GLY A 357 -30.42 -8.33 2.00
N THR A 358 -31.12 -9.24 1.31
CA THR A 358 -30.55 -10.50 0.86
C THR A 358 -29.63 -10.24 -0.32
N VAL A 359 -28.35 -10.57 -0.16
CA VAL A 359 -27.32 -10.43 -1.20
C VAL A 359 -27.33 -11.68 -2.07
N ALA A 360 -27.68 -11.50 -3.34
CA ALA A 360 -27.60 -12.54 -4.35
C ALA A 360 -26.18 -12.56 -4.96
N ALA A 361 -25.55 -13.73 -4.93
CA ALA A 361 -24.29 -13.97 -5.62
C ALA A 361 -24.53 -14.84 -6.87
N ARG A 362 -23.68 -14.70 -7.88
CA ARG A 362 -23.67 -15.55 -9.08
C ARG A 362 -22.29 -16.17 -9.25
N PRO A 363 -22.18 -17.46 -9.62
CA PRO A 363 -20.90 -18.07 -9.90
C PRO A 363 -20.28 -17.41 -11.13
N ALA A 364 -19.06 -16.93 -10.99
CA ALA A 364 -18.33 -16.23 -12.04
C ALA A 364 -17.21 -17.06 -12.66
N GLY A 365 -16.82 -18.16 -12.02
CA GLY A 365 -15.76 -19.06 -12.47
C GLY A 365 -15.14 -19.84 -11.31
N PRO A 366 -14.03 -20.58 -11.53
CA PRO A 366 -13.30 -21.26 -10.47
C PRO A 366 -12.75 -20.26 -9.42
N PRO A 367 -12.41 -20.72 -8.20
CA PRO A 367 -11.89 -19.84 -7.17
C PRO A 367 -10.54 -19.22 -7.57
N MET A 368 -10.34 -17.95 -7.21
CA MET A 368 -9.10 -17.22 -7.46
C MET A 368 -8.03 -17.55 -6.40
N THR A 369 -6.76 -17.43 -6.78
CA THR A 369 -5.61 -17.65 -5.88
C THR A 369 -4.78 -16.39 -5.64
N GLY A 370 -5.12 -15.26 -6.24
CA GLY A 370 -4.38 -14.01 -6.15
C GLY A 370 -5.26 -12.80 -6.40
N ALA A 371 -4.61 -11.71 -6.78
CA ALA A 371 -5.28 -10.44 -7.06
C ALA A 371 -6.26 -10.54 -8.23
N VAL A 372 -7.29 -9.70 -8.17
CA VAL A 372 -8.22 -9.42 -9.27
C VAL A 372 -7.84 -8.10 -9.91
N ALA A 373 -7.79 -8.04 -11.23
CA ALA A 373 -7.71 -6.80 -11.98
C ALA A 373 -9.01 -6.56 -12.74
N TRP A 374 -9.56 -5.37 -12.59
CA TRP A 374 -10.68 -4.88 -13.40
C TRP A 374 -10.13 -4.13 -14.60
N ALA A 375 -10.27 -4.71 -15.80
CA ALA A 375 -9.86 -4.07 -17.04
C ALA A 375 -10.85 -2.96 -17.45
N SER A 376 -12.11 -3.11 -17.03
CA SER A 376 -13.19 -2.13 -17.18
C SER A 376 -14.25 -2.38 -16.09
N PRO A 377 -15.27 -1.52 -15.95
CA PRO A 377 -16.36 -1.76 -15.00
C PRO A 377 -17.07 -3.11 -15.18
N ASP A 378 -17.06 -3.66 -16.38
CA ASP A 378 -17.79 -4.89 -16.73
C ASP A 378 -16.87 -6.08 -17.06
N ALA A 379 -15.55 -5.92 -16.95
CA ALA A 379 -14.59 -6.99 -17.26
C ALA A 379 -13.49 -7.08 -16.19
N ALA A 380 -13.30 -8.27 -15.64
CA ALA A 380 -12.26 -8.56 -14.67
C ALA A 380 -11.43 -9.79 -15.09
N ALA A 381 -10.23 -9.90 -14.55
CA ALA A 381 -9.38 -11.06 -14.74
C ALA A 381 -8.69 -11.45 -13.43
N TYR A 382 -8.47 -12.76 -13.25
CA TYR A 382 -7.71 -13.32 -12.14
C TYR A 382 -7.08 -14.65 -12.55
N VAL A 383 -6.22 -15.20 -11.72
CA VAL A 383 -5.62 -16.54 -11.91
C VAL A 383 -6.24 -17.50 -10.93
N ASP A 384 -6.58 -18.69 -11.41
CA ASP A 384 -7.16 -19.77 -10.62
C ASP A 384 -6.10 -20.67 -9.96
N GLY A 385 -6.54 -21.73 -9.27
CA GLY A 385 -5.67 -22.71 -8.58
C GLY A 385 -4.80 -23.54 -9.51
N SER A 386 -5.13 -23.66 -10.79
CA SER A 386 -4.33 -24.35 -11.80
C SER A 386 -3.27 -23.45 -12.46
N GLY A 387 -3.31 -22.15 -12.19
CA GLY A 387 -2.46 -21.16 -12.83
C GLY A 387 -3.00 -20.66 -14.17
N GLU A 388 -4.26 -20.93 -14.46
CA GLU A 388 -4.93 -20.47 -15.67
C GLU A 388 -5.60 -19.11 -15.47
N LEU A 389 -5.67 -18.33 -16.54
CA LEU A 389 -6.32 -17.02 -16.55
C LEU A 389 -7.82 -17.16 -16.73
N VAL A 390 -8.58 -16.61 -15.83
CA VAL A 390 -10.04 -16.52 -15.89
C VAL A 390 -10.44 -15.10 -16.24
N ARG A 391 -11.15 -14.90 -17.34
CA ARG A 391 -11.68 -13.62 -17.81
C ARG A 391 -13.17 -13.55 -17.56
N VAL A 392 -13.58 -12.73 -16.63
CA VAL A 392 -14.98 -12.57 -16.22
C VAL A 392 -15.60 -11.42 -16.99
N GLN A 393 -16.61 -11.71 -17.78
CA GLN A 393 -17.46 -10.70 -18.39
C GLN A 393 -18.78 -10.64 -17.57
N VAL A 394 -19.02 -9.51 -16.93
CA VAL A 394 -20.20 -9.32 -16.05
C VAL A 394 -21.49 -9.69 -16.77
N LYS A 395 -21.63 -9.28 -18.03
CA LYS A 395 -22.81 -9.56 -18.84
C LYS A 395 -23.05 -11.07 -19.03
N SER A 396 -22.00 -11.84 -19.29
CA SER A 396 -22.09 -13.31 -19.44
C SER A 396 -22.47 -13.99 -18.14
N VAL A 397 -21.85 -13.57 -17.02
CA VAL A 397 -22.20 -14.09 -15.68
C VAL A 397 -23.65 -13.79 -15.31
N LEU A 398 -24.14 -12.59 -15.65
CA LEU A 398 -25.55 -12.25 -15.43
C LEU A 398 -26.51 -13.07 -16.31
N ALA A 399 -26.06 -13.51 -17.47
CA ALA A 399 -26.80 -14.45 -18.33
C ALA A 399 -26.75 -15.93 -17.86
N GLY A 400 -25.96 -16.22 -16.81
CA GLY A 400 -25.79 -17.56 -16.25
C GLY A 400 -24.61 -18.33 -16.86
N GLU A 401 -23.68 -17.64 -17.53
CA GLU A 401 -22.52 -18.22 -18.19
C GLU A 401 -21.25 -17.87 -17.39
N PRO A 402 -20.79 -18.72 -16.45
CA PRO A 402 -19.56 -18.49 -15.71
C PRO A 402 -18.35 -18.57 -16.65
N ALA A 403 -17.30 -17.81 -16.32
CA ALA A 403 -16.09 -17.78 -17.10
C ALA A 403 -15.32 -19.12 -16.97
N ALA A 404 -14.83 -19.60 -18.10
CA ALA A 404 -13.93 -20.75 -18.15
C ALA A 404 -12.46 -20.29 -18.04
N PRO A 405 -11.61 -21.06 -17.35
CA PRO A 405 -10.18 -20.82 -17.34
C PRO A 405 -9.56 -21.02 -18.73
N SER A 406 -8.49 -20.30 -19.01
CA SER A 406 -7.74 -20.41 -20.25
C SER A 406 -6.24 -20.36 -19.96
N PRO A 407 -5.42 -21.14 -20.69
CA PRO A 407 -3.97 -21.13 -20.50
C PRO A 407 -3.39 -19.71 -20.67
N VAL A 408 -2.46 -19.35 -19.81
CA VAL A 408 -1.72 -18.08 -19.92
C VAL A 408 -0.64 -18.25 -21.00
N PRO A 409 -0.61 -17.40 -22.04
CA PRO A 409 0.39 -17.52 -23.09
C PRO A 409 1.81 -17.41 -22.56
N GLY A 410 2.63 -18.43 -22.82
CA GLY A 410 4.05 -18.46 -22.39
C GLY A 410 4.28 -18.84 -20.94
N ALA A 411 3.24 -19.24 -20.19
CA ALA A 411 3.42 -19.83 -18.87
C ALA A 411 3.84 -21.30 -19.01
N GLY A 412 4.88 -21.69 -18.29
CA GLY A 412 5.27 -23.08 -18.08
C GLY A 412 4.39 -23.74 -17.01
N PRO A 413 4.43 -25.07 -16.89
CA PRO A 413 3.59 -25.82 -15.95
C PRO A 413 3.89 -25.53 -14.47
N SER A 414 5.04 -24.95 -14.16
CA SER A 414 5.45 -24.53 -12.82
C SER A 414 5.26 -23.04 -12.55
N ASP A 415 4.93 -22.27 -13.58
CA ASP A 415 4.75 -20.83 -13.43
C ASP A 415 3.41 -20.56 -12.73
N ARG A 416 3.44 -19.62 -11.81
CA ARG A 416 2.24 -19.07 -11.20
C ARG A 416 2.08 -17.63 -11.68
N PRO A 417 1.27 -17.41 -12.71
CA PRO A 417 1.05 -16.06 -13.21
C PRO A 417 0.45 -15.16 -12.13
N VAL A 418 0.85 -13.89 -12.15
CA VAL A 418 0.32 -12.86 -11.25
C VAL A 418 -0.37 -11.80 -12.09
N VAL A 419 -1.64 -11.55 -11.80
CA VAL A 419 -2.38 -10.45 -12.41
C VAL A 419 -1.91 -9.13 -11.83
N VAL A 420 -1.64 -8.16 -12.69
CA VAL A 420 -1.25 -6.80 -12.29
C VAL A 420 -2.51 -6.01 -12.00
N SER A 421 -2.68 -5.57 -10.75
CA SER A 421 -3.77 -4.69 -10.34
C SER A 421 -3.43 -3.21 -10.62
N GLY A 422 -4.45 -2.34 -10.51
CA GLY A 422 -4.33 -0.90 -10.78
C GLY A 422 -4.74 -0.57 -12.22
N SER A 423 -5.43 0.54 -12.37
CA SER A 423 -5.93 1.10 -13.64
C SER A 423 -5.08 2.26 -14.09
#